data_553c228b1df160934058e3e4927a0cfd
#
_entry.id   553c228b1df160934058e3e4927a0cfd
#
_cell.length_a   1.000
_cell.length_b   1.000
_cell.length_c   1.000
_cell.angle_alpha   90.00
_cell.angle_beta   90.00
_cell.angle_gamma   90.00
#
_symmetry.space_group_name_H-M   'P 1'
#
loop_
_entity.id
_entity.type
_entity.pdbx_description
1 polymer ?
#
loop_
_entity_poly.entity_id
_entity_poly.type
_entity_poly.pdbx_seq_one_letter_code
_entity_poly.pdbx_strand_id
1 'polypeptide(L)'
;MLTNKLSASRRVYTAVMRALLLLAAVLTAALVVFMIVYVLYKGLPYVTWHLISTKPSYITGAIGILPDICNTMQILLASLLIVLPLGVGAAVYLTEYAQNKKLVAAIEYAAERLSGIPSIIYGLVGMLFFCEFLGMQTSLLAGALTLVIMNLPTVLRTTQESLRTVPQSYREGAFGLGAGKWRVVRTVVLPGCIDGIVTGCILSAGRILGESAALLFTAGFAHTLNKFVIGLASPGATLTVALYAYAKEEGEFDVAFAIAAILMILTLLINLAAGIVGRQIQKRSQA
;
A
#
# COMPACT_ATOMS: atom_id res chain seq x y z
N MET A 1 -27.88 1.97 40.97
CA MET A 1 -26.92 3.09 40.81
C MET A 1 -25.74 2.86 41.78
N LEU A 2 -24.71 2.20 41.35
CA LEU A 2 -23.48 2.03 42.15
C LEU A 2 -22.48 3.09 41.66
N THR A 3 -22.51 4.26 42.26
CA THR A 3 -21.48 5.29 42.11
C THR A 3 -20.24 4.80 42.87
N ASN A 4 -19.40 4.02 42.20
CA ASN A 4 -18.13 3.58 42.73
C ASN A 4 -17.20 4.79 42.83
N LYS A 5 -17.18 5.46 44.01
CA LYS A 5 -16.23 6.53 44.33
C LYS A 5 -14.83 5.92 44.34
N LEU A 6 -14.12 6.03 43.23
CA LEU A 6 -12.71 5.63 43.12
C LEU A 6 -11.93 6.29 44.26
N SER A 7 -11.09 5.51 44.97
CA SER A 7 -10.22 6.05 46.03
C SER A 7 -9.33 7.19 45.47
N ALA A 8 -8.94 8.14 46.28
CA ALA A 8 -8.11 9.28 45.86
C ALA A 8 -6.85 8.83 45.12
N SER A 9 -6.17 7.75 45.59
CA SER A 9 -5.02 7.15 44.96
C SER A 9 -5.32 6.66 43.54
N ARG A 10 -6.47 6.00 43.29
CA ARG A 10 -6.87 5.57 41.96
C ARG A 10 -7.17 6.72 41.00
N ARG A 11 -7.72 7.83 41.52
CA ARG A 11 -7.95 9.03 40.69
C ARG A 11 -6.65 9.68 40.27
N VAL A 12 -5.67 9.80 41.18
CA VAL A 12 -4.33 10.32 40.86
C VAL A 12 -3.65 9.42 39.84
N TYR A 13 -3.64 8.11 40.08
CA TYR A 13 -3.06 7.15 39.13
C TYR A 13 -3.68 7.27 37.72
N THR A 14 -5.02 7.30 37.66
CA THR A 14 -5.74 7.44 36.37
C THR A 14 -5.44 8.78 35.70
N ALA A 15 -5.34 9.86 36.45
CA ALA A 15 -5.00 11.19 35.94
C ALA A 15 -3.56 11.21 35.37
N VAL A 16 -2.60 10.66 36.10
CA VAL A 16 -1.20 10.54 35.64
C VAL A 16 -1.09 9.69 34.40
N MET A 17 -1.72 8.51 34.37
CA MET A 17 -1.70 7.62 33.20
C MET A 17 -2.35 8.28 31.99
N ARG A 18 -3.47 8.99 32.19
CA ARG A 18 -4.13 9.74 31.11
C ARG A 18 -3.26 10.88 30.59
N ALA A 19 -2.58 11.61 31.47
CA ALA A 19 -1.64 12.66 31.08
C ALA A 19 -0.46 12.10 30.27
N LEU A 20 0.12 10.96 30.69
CA LEU A 20 1.20 10.30 29.96
C LEU A 20 0.75 9.80 28.57
N LEU A 21 -0.44 9.22 28.47
CA LEU A 21 -0.99 8.79 27.18
C LEU A 21 -1.25 9.98 26.25
N LEU A 22 -1.80 11.09 26.76
CA LEU A 22 -2.00 12.32 26.00
C LEU A 22 -0.66 12.92 25.55
N LEU A 23 0.33 12.98 26.45
CA LEU A 23 1.68 13.44 26.12
C LEU A 23 2.29 12.61 24.97
N ALA A 24 2.24 11.27 25.08
CA ALA A 24 2.74 10.38 24.04
C ALA A 24 2.01 10.61 22.70
N ALA A 25 0.68 10.73 22.73
CA ALA A 25 -0.10 11.00 21.52
C ALA A 25 0.27 12.34 20.88
N VAL A 26 0.40 13.41 21.69
CA VAL A 26 0.78 14.75 21.22
C VAL A 26 2.19 14.74 20.64
N LEU A 27 3.15 14.10 21.32
CA LEU A 27 4.54 14.00 20.82
C LEU A 27 4.60 13.26 19.50
N THR A 28 3.89 12.15 19.37
CA THR A 28 3.84 11.38 18.11
C THR A 28 3.21 12.21 16.98
N ALA A 29 2.08 12.85 17.25
CA ALA A 29 1.43 13.72 16.26
C ALA A 29 2.32 14.91 15.87
N ALA A 30 2.97 15.56 16.82
CA ALA A 30 3.87 16.68 16.59
C ALA A 30 5.08 16.26 15.74
N LEU A 31 5.66 15.08 16.00
CA LEU A 31 6.78 14.55 15.21
C LEU A 31 6.36 14.28 13.76
N VAL A 32 5.21 13.65 13.54
CA VAL A 32 4.69 13.38 12.19
C VAL A 32 4.44 14.68 11.44
N VAL A 33 3.76 15.65 12.07
CA VAL A 33 3.49 16.96 11.46
C VAL A 33 4.81 17.70 11.17
N PHE A 34 5.75 17.67 12.11
CA PHE A 34 7.08 18.27 11.91
C PHE A 34 7.79 17.68 10.69
N MET A 35 7.83 16.35 10.56
CA MET A 35 8.47 15.68 9.41
C MET A 35 7.81 16.07 8.09
N ILE A 36 6.47 16.09 8.04
CA ILE A 36 5.72 16.51 6.86
C ILE A 36 6.04 17.96 6.48
N VAL A 37 5.96 18.88 7.44
CA VAL A 37 6.22 20.30 7.22
C VAL A 37 7.68 20.51 6.80
N TYR A 38 8.62 19.82 7.44
CA TYR A 38 10.04 19.92 7.13
C TYR A 38 10.35 19.48 5.68
N VAL A 39 9.83 18.33 5.26
CA VAL A 39 10.03 17.83 3.89
C VAL A 39 9.39 18.77 2.87
N LEU A 40 8.17 19.25 3.12
CA LEU A 40 7.51 20.21 2.22
C LEU A 40 8.24 21.54 2.19
N TYR A 41 8.67 22.08 3.34
CA TYR A 41 9.41 23.35 3.41
C TYR A 41 10.73 23.30 2.64
N LYS A 42 11.47 22.18 2.74
CA LYS A 42 12.73 21.98 2.04
C LYS A 42 12.53 21.63 0.56
N GLY A 43 11.51 20.83 0.24
CA GLY A 43 11.33 20.29 -1.12
C GLY A 43 10.58 21.22 -2.07
N LEU A 44 9.50 21.90 -1.61
CA LEU A 44 8.66 22.71 -2.50
C LEU A 44 9.40 23.81 -3.31
N PRO A 45 10.42 24.51 -2.76
CA PRO A 45 11.17 25.51 -3.54
C PRO A 45 11.84 24.94 -4.79
N TYR A 46 12.22 23.66 -4.77
CA TYR A 46 12.91 22.97 -5.88
C TYR A 46 11.95 22.22 -6.82
N VAL A 47 10.66 22.16 -6.49
CA VAL A 47 9.62 21.58 -7.37
C VAL A 47 9.33 22.57 -8.48
N THR A 48 10.03 22.44 -9.61
CA THR A 48 9.81 23.24 -10.80
C THR A 48 9.06 22.46 -11.88
N TRP A 49 8.38 23.17 -12.77
CA TRP A 49 7.73 22.54 -13.92
C TRP A 49 8.74 21.77 -14.78
N HIS A 50 9.94 22.32 -14.92
CA HIS A 50 11.06 21.69 -15.64
C HIS A 50 11.40 20.33 -15.02
N LEU A 51 11.57 20.23 -13.68
CA LEU A 51 11.87 18.99 -12.99
C LEU A 51 10.81 17.91 -13.27
N ILE A 52 9.53 18.25 -13.22
CA ILE A 52 8.41 17.30 -13.38
C ILE A 52 8.23 16.87 -14.83
N SER A 53 8.47 17.76 -15.82
CA SER A 53 8.11 17.54 -17.21
C SER A 53 9.26 17.07 -18.10
N THR A 54 10.50 17.07 -17.60
CA THR A 54 11.67 16.70 -18.41
C THR A 54 12.21 15.31 -18.05
N LYS A 55 13.00 14.77 -19.00
CA LYS A 55 13.80 13.57 -18.80
C LYS A 55 15.18 13.97 -18.32
N PRO A 56 15.83 13.19 -17.46
CA PRO A 56 17.22 13.42 -17.11
C PRO A 56 18.11 13.26 -18.35
N SER A 57 19.13 14.11 -18.46
CA SER A 57 20.10 14.08 -19.56
C SER A 57 21.50 14.29 -19.00
N TYR A 58 22.32 13.28 -19.08
CA TYR A 58 23.75 13.36 -18.70
C TYR A 58 24.56 14.29 -19.61
N ILE A 59 24.09 14.49 -20.87
CA ILE A 59 24.79 15.35 -21.83
C ILE A 59 24.60 16.82 -21.50
N THR A 60 23.40 17.21 -21.10
CA THR A 60 23.05 18.62 -20.79
C THR A 60 23.08 18.93 -19.31
N GLY A 61 23.34 17.95 -18.45
CA GLY A 61 23.24 18.09 -16.99
C GLY A 61 21.80 18.38 -16.50
N ALA A 62 20.80 18.21 -17.34
CA ALA A 62 19.41 18.48 -16.99
C ALA A 62 18.87 17.37 -16.07
N ILE A 63 18.38 17.76 -14.90
CA ILE A 63 17.71 16.88 -13.95
C ILE A 63 16.20 16.91 -14.25
N GLY A 64 15.60 15.72 -14.44
CA GLY A 64 14.18 15.57 -14.68
C GLY A 64 13.68 14.23 -14.16
N ILE A 65 12.47 14.20 -13.62
CA ILE A 65 11.87 13.01 -12.95
C ILE A 65 10.62 12.49 -13.64
N LEU A 66 10.30 12.99 -14.83
CA LEU A 66 9.12 12.52 -15.58
C LEU A 66 9.10 11.01 -15.80
N PRO A 67 10.23 10.34 -16.17
CA PRO A 67 10.25 8.88 -16.29
C PRO A 67 9.90 8.18 -14.98
N ASP A 68 10.44 8.67 -13.86
CA ASP A 68 10.26 8.06 -12.54
C ASP A 68 8.82 8.17 -12.05
N ILE A 69 8.14 9.29 -12.37
CA ILE A 69 6.70 9.46 -12.12
C ILE A 69 5.91 8.43 -12.94
N CYS A 70 6.19 8.29 -14.24
CA CYS A 70 5.50 7.35 -15.12
C CYS A 70 5.74 5.90 -14.68
N ASN A 71 6.98 5.54 -14.37
CA ASN A 71 7.34 4.20 -13.90
C ASN A 71 6.67 3.87 -12.55
N THR A 72 6.60 4.84 -11.63
CA THR A 72 5.88 4.69 -10.36
C THR A 72 4.39 4.39 -10.59
N MET A 73 3.74 5.10 -11.51
CA MET A 73 2.34 4.86 -11.85
C MET A 73 2.15 3.49 -12.50
N GLN A 74 3.06 3.07 -13.38
CA GLN A 74 3.01 1.77 -14.04
C GLN A 74 3.12 0.62 -13.02
N ILE A 75 4.11 0.68 -12.11
CA ILE A 75 4.27 -0.33 -11.06
C ILE A 75 3.07 -0.35 -10.13
N LEU A 76 2.58 0.82 -9.70
CA LEU A 76 1.41 0.93 -8.83
C LEU A 76 0.18 0.24 -9.45
N LEU A 77 -0.14 0.61 -10.70
CA LEU A 77 -1.30 0.06 -11.39
C LEU A 77 -1.14 -1.43 -11.67
N ALA A 78 0.03 -1.87 -12.15
CA ALA A 78 0.30 -3.29 -12.42
C ALA A 78 0.19 -4.12 -11.14
N SER A 79 0.79 -3.67 -10.04
CA SER A 79 0.74 -4.38 -8.75
C SER A 79 -0.68 -4.46 -8.19
N LEU A 80 -1.43 -3.34 -8.19
CA LEU A 80 -2.81 -3.30 -7.68
C LEU A 80 -3.75 -4.14 -8.53
N LEU A 81 -3.60 -4.11 -9.86
CA LEU A 81 -4.42 -4.90 -10.79
C LEU A 81 -4.30 -6.41 -10.55
N ILE A 82 -3.15 -6.86 -10.06
CA ILE A 82 -2.88 -8.27 -9.78
C ILE A 82 -3.21 -8.60 -8.31
N VAL A 83 -2.73 -7.80 -7.34
CA VAL A 83 -2.85 -8.14 -5.92
C VAL A 83 -4.29 -8.05 -5.40
N LEU A 84 -5.09 -7.09 -5.91
CA LEU A 84 -6.48 -6.95 -5.45
C LEU A 84 -7.35 -8.17 -5.81
N PRO A 85 -7.43 -8.61 -7.09
CA PRO A 85 -8.21 -9.80 -7.42
C PRO A 85 -7.72 -11.06 -6.70
N LEU A 86 -6.40 -11.25 -6.59
CA LEU A 86 -5.83 -12.41 -5.90
C LEU A 86 -6.11 -12.38 -4.41
N GLY A 87 -5.85 -11.26 -3.74
CA GLY A 87 -6.04 -11.11 -2.30
C GLY A 87 -7.51 -11.17 -1.88
N VAL A 88 -8.38 -10.47 -2.60
CA VAL A 88 -9.84 -10.51 -2.36
C VAL A 88 -10.39 -11.90 -2.65
N GLY A 89 -10.01 -12.52 -3.78
CA GLY A 89 -10.43 -13.87 -4.13
C GLY A 89 -9.99 -14.92 -3.11
N ALA A 90 -8.74 -14.84 -2.66
CA ALA A 90 -8.23 -15.72 -1.60
C ALA A 90 -8.96 -15.48 -0.27
N ALA A 91 -9.23 -14.23 0.12
CA ALA A 91 -9.98 -13.91 1.33
C ALA A 91 -11.40 -14.49 1.30
N VAL A 92 -12.10 -14.31 0.18
CA VAL A 92 -13.44 -14.89 -0.04
C VAL A 92 -13.39 -16.42 0.04
N TYR A 93 -12.42 -17.05 -0.63
CA TYR A 93 -12.29 -18.50 -0.58
C TYR A 93 -12.08 -19.01 0.85
N LEU A 94 -11.13 -18.42 1.57
CA LEU A 94 -10.79 -18.85 2.94
C LEU A 94 -11.92 -18.58 3.94
N THR A 95 -12.71 -17.52 3.75
CA THR A 95 -13.77 -17.15 4.69
C THR A 95 -15.08 -17.86 4.39
N GLU A 96 -15.45 -17.99 3.11
CA GLU A 96 -16.79 -18.46 2.72
C GLU A 96 -16.80 -19.91 2.21
N TYR A 97 -15.71 -20.40 1.61
CA TYR A 97 -15.71 -21.71 0.95
C TYR A 97 -14.88 -22.78 1.68
N ALA A 98 -13.78 -22.40 2.31
CA ALA A 98 -12.86 -23.36 2.88
C ALA A 98 -13.48 -24.10 4.09
N GLN A 99 -13.57 -25.43 3.98
CA GLN A 99 -14.11 -26.29 5.04
C GLN A 99 -13.02 -26.80 6.00
N ASN A 100 -11.80 -26.94 5.51
CA ASN A 100 -10.68 -27.44 6.30
C ASN A 100 -10.06 -26.33 7.15
N LYS A 101 -10.49 -26.24 8.40
CA LYS A 101 -10.00 -25.24 9.37
C LYS A 101 -8.47 -25.29 9.58
N LYS A 102 -7.85 -26.46 9.45
CA LYS A 102 -6.38 -26.60 9.61
C LYS A 102 -5.65 -25.95 8.42
N LEU A 103 -6.16 -26.13 7.20
CA LEU A 103 -5.60 -25.50 6.01
C LEU A 103 -5.77 -23.97 6.07
N VAL A 104 -6.94 -23.49 6.47
CA VAL A 104 -7.18 -22.05 6.66
C VAL A 104 -6.19 -21.46 7.66
N ALA A 105 -6.06 -22.07 8.85
CA ALA A 105 -5.14 -21.62 9.87
C ALA A 105 -3.67 -21.64 9.38
N ALA A 106 -3.26 -22.63 8.61
CA ALA A 106 -1.91 -22.71 8.05
C ALA A 106 -1.64 -21.57 7.06
N ILE A 107 -2.60 -21.24 6.18
CA ILE A 107 -2.48 -20.14 5.20
C ILE A 107 -2.48 -18.79 5.93
N GLU A 108 -3.37 -18.58 6.90
CA GLU A 108 -3.41 -17.35 7.70
C GLU A 108 -2.08 -17.16 8.47
N TYR A 109 -1.56 -18.21 9.07
CA TYR A 109 -0.26 -18.19 9.74
C TYR A 109 0.89 -17.85 8.77
N ALA A 110 0.92 -18.47 7.59
CA ALA A 110 1.93 -18.17 6.57
C ALA A 110 1.85 -16.70 6.12
N ALA A 111 0.63 -16.19 5.85
CA ALA A 111 0.42 -14.80 5.47
C ALA A 111 0.88 -13.82 6.57
N GLU A 112 0.64 -14.16 7.84
CA GLU A 112 1.11 -13.35 8.96
C GLU A 112 2.64 -13.31 9.04
N ARG A 113 3.31 -14.43 8.84
CA ARG A 113 4.78 -14.50 8.83
C ARG A 113 5.39 -13.75 7.65
N LEU A 114 4.78 -13.86 6.47
CA LEU A 114 5.20 -13.11 5.29
C LEU A 114 5.13 -11.59 5.54
N SER A 115 4.09 -11.07 6.19
CA SER A 115 3.96 -9.64 6.43
C SER A 115 5.07 -9.06 7.34
N GLY A 116 5.77 -9.88 8.12
CA GLY A 116 6.87 -9.50 9.01
C GLY A 116 8.26 -9.53 8.36
N ILE A 117 8.38 -10.00 7.13
CA ILE A 117 9.68 -10.06 6.43
C ILE A 117 10.11 -8.66 5.97
N PRO A 118 11.38 -8.23 6.22
CA PRO A 118 11.91 -6.97 5.70
C PRO A 118 11.84 -6.89 4.17
N SER A 119 11.47 -5.72 3.62
CA SER A 119 11.26 -5.55 2.18
C SER A 119 12.50 -5.83 1.33
N ILE A 120 13.70 -5.59 1.87
CA ILE A 120 14.96 -5.89 1.20
C ILE A 120 15.08 -7.40 0.88
N ILE A 121 14.59 -8.27 1.77
CA ILE A 121 14.60 -9.72 1.53
C ILE A 121 13.64 -10.08 0.40
N TYR A 122 12.47 -9.44 0.33
CA TYR A 122 11.56 -9.57 -0.81
C TYR A 122 12.23 -9.14 -2.12
N GLY A 123 13.01 -8.06 -2.09
CA GLY A 123 13.77 -7.59 -3.24
C GLY A 123 14.80 -8.60 -3.72
N LEU A 124 15.60 -9.15 -2.79
CA LEU A 124 16.61 -10.17 -3.12
C LEU A 124 15.99 -11.47 -3.64
N VAL A 125 14.95 -11.97 -2.97
CA VAL A 125 14.22 -13.17 -3.42
C VAL A 125 13.53 -12.91 -4.76
N GLY A 126 12.91 -11.73 -4.92
CA GLY A 126 12.27 -11.32 -6.17
C GLY A 126 13.27 -11.23 -7.33
N MET A 127 14.46 -10.69 -7.09
CA MET A 127 15.55 -10.66 -8.07
C MET A 127 15.95 -12.08 -8.47
N LEU A 128 16.26 -12.95 -7.51
CA LEU A 128 16.67 -14.33 -7.80
C LEU A 128 15.58 -15.11 -8.52
N PHE A 129 14.32 -14.93 -8.15
CA PHE A 129 13.22 -15.71 -8.72
C PHE A 129 12.72 -15.12 -10.04
N PHE A 130 12.37 -13.83 -10.08
CA PHE A 130 11.79 -13.23 -11.28
C PHE A 130 12.86 -12.84 -12.32
N CYS A 131 13.94 -12.18 -11.88
CA CYS A 131 14.94 -11.69 -12.82
C CYS A 131 15.85 -12.82 -13.32
N GLU A 132 16.37 -13.66 -12.41
CA GLU A 132 17.33 -14.72 -12.78
C GLU A 132 16.64 -16.03 -13.19
N PHE A 133 15.86 -16.64 -12.30
CA PHE A 133 15.27 -17.96 -12.53
C PHE A 133 14.23 -17.96 -13.66
N LEU A 134 13.31 -16.96 -13.69
CA LEU A 134 12.33 -16.82 -14.77
C LEU A 134 12.87 -16.06 -16.00
N GLY A 135 14.09 -15.53 -15.94
CA GLY A 135 14.73 -14.84 -17.07
C GLY A 135 14.08 -13.51 -17.46
N MET A 136 13.27 -12.90 -16.56
CA MET A 136 12.59 -11.63 -16.85
C MET A 136 13.55 -10.44 -16.88
N GLN A 137 14.79 -10.64 -16.42
CA GLN A 137 15.78 -9.59 -16.17
C GLN A 137 15.23 -8.52 -15.20
N THR A 138 16.03 -7.51 -14.90
CA THR A 138 15.58 -6.35 -14.14
C THR A 138 14.53 -5.59 -14.95
N SER A 139 13.31 -5.49 -14.42
CA SER A 139 12.17 -4.90 -15.13
C SER A 139 11.09 -4.38 -14.17
N LEU A 140 10.30 -3.42 -14.65
CA LEU A 140 9.14 -2.91 -13.89
C LEU A 140 8.16 -4.04 -13.55
N LEU A 141 8.02 -5.05 -14.41
CA LEU A 141 7.15 -6.21 -14.19
C LEU A 141 7.68 -7.11 -13.06
N ALA A 142 8.97 -7.39 -13.04
CA ALA A 142 9.59 -8.15 -11.94
C ALA A 142 9.40 -7.43 -10.60
N GLY A 143 9.59 -6.10 -10.60
CA GLY A 143 9.28 -5.24 -9.45
C GLY A 143 7.81 -5.31 -9.04
N ALA A 144 6.88 -5.18 -9.97
CA ALA A 144 5.46 -5.26 -9.71
C ALA A 144 5.05 -6.61 -9.11
N LEU A 145 5.54 -7.74 -9.65
CA LEU A 145 5.26 -9.08 -9.13
C LEU A 145 5.84 -9.29 -7.72
N THR A 146 7.03 -8.76 -7.45
CA THR A 146 7.62 -8.77 -6.10
C THR A 146 6.74 -8.00 -5.11
N LEU A 147 6.24 -6.82 -5.50
CA LEU A 147 5.31 -6.04 -4.69
C LEU A 147 3.96 -6.72 -4.51
N VAL A 148 3.49 -7.49 -5.50
CA VAL A 148 2.28 -8.32 -5.37
C VAL A 148 2.45 -9.31 -4.23
N ILE A 149 3.54 -10.08 -4.21
CA ILE A 149 3.80 -11.07 -3.14
C ILE A 149 3.88 -10.37 -1.78
N MET A 150 4.56 -9.23 -1.70
CA MET A 150 4.73 -8.46 -0.47
C MET A 150 3.41 -7.87 0.07
N ASN A 151 2.48 -7.47 -0.81
CA ASN A 151 1.21 -6.84 -0.42
C ASN A 151 0.04 -7.82 -0.29
N LEU A 152 0.17 -9.04 -0.85
CA LEU A 152 -0.88 -10.06 -0.81
C LEU A 152 -1.40 -10.36 0.60
N PRO A 153 -0.54 -10.52 1.65
CA PRO A 153 -0.99 -10.72 3.02
C PRO A 153 -1.85 -9.57 3.55
N THR A 154 -1.52 -8.34 3.21
CA THR A 154 -2.25 -7.14 3.66
C THR A 154 -3.66 -7.12 3.07
N VAL A 155 -3.79 -7.30 1.75
CA VAL A 155 -5.11 -7.32 1.06
C VAL A 155 -5.95 -8.51 1.53
N LEU A 156 -5.33 -9.68 1.67
CA LEU A 156 -5.99 -10.89 2.18
C LEU A 156 -6.60 -10.62 3.56
N ARG A 157 -5.80 -10.11 4.49
CA ARG A 157 -6.18 -9.94 5.89
C ARG A 157 -7.24 -8.86 6.08
N THR A 158 -7.07 -7.68 5.49
CA THR A 158 -8.06 -6.61 5.57
C THR A 158 -9.39 -7.02 4.96
N THR A 159 -9.37 -7.77 3.87
CA THR A 159 -10.58 -8.30 3.24
C THR A 159 -11.24 -9.37 4.12
N GLN A 160 -10.47 -10.32 4.69
CA GLN A 160 -11.02 -11.33 5.60
C GLN A 160 -11.65 -10.71 6.85
N GLU A 161 -10.98 -9.73 7.47
CA GLU A 161 -11.51 -9.02 8.63
C GLU A 161 -12.85 -8.37 8.29
N SER A 162 -12.94 -7.72 7.14
CA SER A 162 -14.19 -7.08 6.69
C SER A 162 -15.28 -8.10 6.33
N LEU A 163 -14.94 -9.23 5.70
CA LEU A 163 -15.90 -10.32 5.43
C LEU A 163 -16.50 -10.88 6.74
N ARG A 164 -15.73 -10.95 7.81
CA ARG A 164 -16.18 -11.43 9.13
C ARG A 164 -17.11 -10.44 9.84
N THR A 165 -17.11 -9.16 9.47
CA THR A 165 -18.05 -8.16 10.06
C THR A 165 -19.46 -8.27 9.51
N VAL A 166 -19.66 -8.89 8.34
CA VAL A 166 -20.99 -9.07 7.76
C VAL A 166 -21.82 -10.05 8.62
N PRO A 167 -23.01 -9.64 9.13
CA PRO A 167 -23.80 -10.48 10.02
C PRO A 167 -24.20 -11.79 9.38
N GLN A 168 -24.16 -12.88 10.17
CA GLN A 168 -24.54 -14.21 9.71
C GLN A 168 -26.00 -14.29 9.27
N SER A 169 -26.88 -13.51 9.91
CA SER A 169 -28.31 -13.42 9.57
C SER A 169 -28.57 -13.01 8.12
N TYR A 170 -27.70 -12.17 7.54
CA TYR A 170 -27.84 -11.76 6.13
C TYR A 170 -27.55 -12.92 5.18
N ARG A 171 -26.58 -13.78 5.52
CA ARG A 171 -26.27 -14.99 4.77
C ARG A 171 -27.41 -15.99 4.87
N GLU A 172 -27.90 -16.23 6.08
CA GLU A 172 -29.01 -17.15 6.36
C GLU A 172 -30.30 -16.71 5.68
N GLY A 173 -30.65 -15.42 5.74
CA GLY A 173 -31.78 -14.85 5.06
C GLY A 173 -31.74 -15.06 3.54
N ALA A 174 -30.57 -14.81 2.93
CA ALA A 174 -30.38 -15.02 1.50
C ALA A 174 -30.48 -16.52 1.11
N PHE A 175 -29.91 -17.42 1.92
CA PHE A 175 -30.09 -18.87 1.72
C PHE A 175 -31.53 -19.31 1.89
N GLY A 176 -32.25 -18.75 2.87
CA GLY A 176 -33.67 -19.01 3.07
C GLY A 176 -34.55 -18.60 1.88
N LEU A 177 -34.14 -17.60 1.12
CA LEU A 177 -34.76 -17.19 -0.15
C LEU A 177 -34.33 -18.06 -1.36
N GLY A 178 -33.54 -19.12 -1.13
CA GLY A 178 -33.10 -20.05 -2.18
C GLY A 178 -31.87 -19.56 -2.97
N ALA A 179 -31.15 -18.54 -2.50
CA ALA A 179 -29.96 -18.09 -3.19
C ALA A 179 -28.82 -19.12 -3.05
N GLY A 180 -28.14 -19.44 -4.17
CA GLY A 180 -26.93 -20.27 -4.15
C GLY A 180 -25.74 -19.51 -3.53
N LYS A 181 -24.74 -20.25 -3.03
CA LYS A 181 -23.60 -19.72 -2.28
C LYS A 181 -22.85 -18.58 -2.99
N TRP A 182 -22.56 -18.74 -4.28
CA TRP A 182 -21.91 -17.68 -5.07
C TRP A 182 -22.78 -16.42 -5.17
N ARG A 183 -24.09 -16.58 -5.29
CA ARG A 183 -25.03 -15.44 -5.34
C ARG A 183 -25.00 -14.69 -4.02
N VAL A 184 -25.05 -15.39 -2.88
CA VAL A 184 -24.94 -14.79 -1.54
C VAL A 184 -23.63 -14.01 -1.40
N VAL A 185 -22.49 -14.60 -1.79
CA VAL A 185 -21.18 -13.92 -1.75
C VAL A 185 -21.20 -12.65 -2.59
N ARG A 186 -21.66 -12.72 -3.84
CA ARG A 186 -21.61 -11.59 -4.77
C ARG A 186 -22.60 -10.46 -4.44
N THR A 187 -23.80 -10.79 -3.93
CA THR A 187 -24.88 -9.81 -3.77
C THR A 187 -25.07 -9.33 -2.33
N VAL A 188 -24.57 -10.08 -1.35
CA VAL A 188 -24.73 -9.74 0.08
C VAL A 188 -23.39 -9.50 0.75
N VAL A 189 -22.47 -10.47 0.64
CA VAL A 189 -21.24 -10.46 1.42
C VAL A 189 -20.24 -9.46 0.86
N LEU A 190 -19.90 -9.53 -0.44
CA LEU A 190 -18.95 -8.61 -1.07
C LEU A 190 -19.40 -7.14 -0.99
N PRO A 191 -20.66 -6.80 -1.29
CA PRO A 191 -21.13 -5.43 -1.07
C PRO A 191 -21.03 -4.96 0.38
N GLY A 192 -21.27 -5.86 1.34
CA GLY A 192 -21.17 -5.56 2.77
C GLY A 192 -19.74 -5.36 3.27
N CYS A 193 -18.71 -5.77 2.52
CA CYS A 193 -17.30 -5.66 2.91
C CYS A 193 -16.47 -4.71 2.03
N ILE A 194 -17.10 -3.88 1.20
CA ILE A 194 -16.42 -2.95 0.30
C ILE A 194 -15.44 -2.04 1.05
N ASP A 195 -15.80 -1.57 2.25
CA ASP A 195 -14.93 -0.71 3.07
C ASP A 195 -13.58 -1.34 3.41
N GLY A 196 -13.58 -2.63 3.72
CA GLY A 196 -12.33 -3.36 3.98
C GLY A 196 -11.49 -3.58 2.73
N ILE A 197 -12.13 -3.85 1.59
CA ILE A 197 -11.43 -3.99 0.30
C ILE A 197 -10.78 -2.64 -0.08
N VAL A 198 -11.52 -1.54 0.06
CA VAL A 198 -11.00 -0.19 -0.21
C VAL A 198 -9.85 0.15 0.75
N THR A 199 -10.00 -0.18 2.03
CA THR A 199 -8.93 0.01 3.02
C THR A 199 -7.69 -0.78 2.65
N GLY A 200 -7.84 -2.05 2.26
CA GLY A 200 -6.75 -2.89 1.77
C GLY A 200 -6.06 -2.31 0.52
N CYS A 201 -6.84 -1.76 -0.41
CA CYS A 201 -6.34 -1.07 -1.59
C CYS A 201 -5.50 0.18 -1.21
N ILE A 202 -6.01 1.04 -0.31
CA ILE A 202 -5.32 2.24 0.15
C ILE A 202 -4.01 1.90 0.86
N LEU A 203 -4.03 0.92 1.77
CA LEU A 203 -2.83 0.48 2.49
C LEU A 203 -1.78 -0.11 1.53
N SER A 204 -2.21 -0.92 0.56
CA SER A 204 -1.32 -1.48 -0.45
C SER A 204 -0.76 -0.41 -1.37
N ALA A 205 -1.58 0.53 -1.83
CA ALA A 205 -1.11 1.64 -2.67
C ALA A 205 -0.05 2.50 -1.95
N GLY A 206 -0.31 2.86 -0.69
CA GLY A 206 0.67 3.59 0.13
C GLY A 206 1.98 2.84 0.31
N ARG A 207 1.93 1.53 0.55
CA ARG A 207 3.11 0.69 0.69
C ARG A 207 3.88 0.55 -0.63
N ILE A 208 3.19 0.38 -1.77
CA ILE A 208 3.81 0.32 -3.10
C ILE A 208 4.51 1.63 -3.44
N LEU A 209 3.84 2.77 -3.20
CA LEU A 209 4.41 4.08 -3.46
C LEU A 209 5.63 4.40 -2.60
N GLY A 210 5.69 3.90 -1.37
CA GLY A 210 6.80 4.12 -0.46
C GLY A 210 7.94 3.09 -0.58
N GLU A 211 7.80 2.05 -1.42
CA GLU A 211 8.78 0.98 -1.49
C GLU A 211 9.97 1.35 -2.39
N SER A 212 11.17 1.29 -1.82
CA SER A 212 12.42 1.48 -2.57
C SER A 212 13.31 0.24 -2.53
N ALA A 213 13.46 -0.38 -1.36
CA ALA A 213 14.45 -1.44 -1.16
C ALA A 213 14.21 -2.67 -2.04
N ALA A 214 12.97 -3.14 -2.16
CA ALA A 214 12.65 -4.25 -3.04
C ALA A 214 12.82 -3.88 -4.52
N LEU A 215 12.47 -2.66 -4.90
CA LEU A 215 12.51 -2.19 -6.29
C LEU A 215 13.94 -1.93 -6.79
N LEU A 216 14.87 -1.57 -5.91
CA LEU A 216 16.29 -1.44 -6.26
C LEU A 216 16.84 -2.71 -6.93
N PHE A 217 16.44 -3.89 -6.44
CA PHE A 217 16.93 -5.17 -6.93
C PHE A 217 16.12 -5.72 -8.11
N THR A 218 14.84 -5.34 -8.23
CA THR A 218 13.92 -5.97 -9.17
C THR A 218 13.53 -5.08 -10.34
N ALA A 219 13.32 -3.78 -10.12
CA ALA A 219 12.94 -2.82 -11.15
C ALA A 219 14.14 -2.04 -11.72
N GLY A 220 15.19 -1.82 -10.89
CA GLY A 220 16.43 -1.17 -11.28
C GLY A 220 16.42 0.36 -11.15
N PHE A 221 17.49 0.99 -11.63
CA PHE A 221 17.79 2.43 -11.47
C PHE A 221 17.60 3.26 -12.76
N ALA A 222 17.16 2.66 -13.85
CA ALA A 222 17.14 3.35 -15.13
C ALA A 222 16.06 4.45 -15.18
N HIS A 223 16.48 5.71 -15.36
CA HIS A 223 15.58 6.86 -15.55
C HIS A 223 15.06 6.92 -16.99
N THR A 224 14.47 5.83 -17.49
CA THR A 224 13.97 5.72 -18.86
C THR A 224 12.46 5.90 -18.92
N LEU A 225 11.99 6.68 -19.88
CA LEU A 225 10.56 6.81 -20.14
C LEU A 225 10.08 5.61 -20.95
N ASN A 226 9.45 4.68 -20.27
CA ASN A 226 8.94 3.45 -20.83
C ASN A 226 7.51 3.65 -21.41
N LYS A 227 7.21 3.02 -22.55
CA LYS A 227 5.83 2.94 -23.06
C LYS A 227 4.97 2.15 -22.08
N PHE A 228 3.72 2.61 -21.85
CA PHE A 228 2.91 2.17 -20.71
C PHE A 228 2.75 0.63 -20.57
N VAL A 229 2.58 -0.11 -21.63
CA VAL A 229 2.41 -1.60 -21.54
C VAL A 229 3.71 -2.32 -21.89
N ILE A 230 4.35 -1.94 -22.99
CA ILE A 230 5.58 -2.59 -23.48
C ILE A 230 6.74 -2.31 -22.52
N GLY A 231 6.72 -1.16 -21.86
CA GLY A 231 7.75 -0.73 -20.94
C GLY A 231 7.80 -1.50 -19.60
N LEU A 232 6.76 -2.28 -19.27
CA LEU A 232 6.80 -3.14 -18.09
C LEU A 232 7.90 -4.20 -18.16
N ALA A 233 8.31 -4.62 -19.35
CA ALA A 233 9.42 -5.55 -19.55
C ALA A 233 10.80 -4.87 -19.53
N SER A 234 10.88 -3.57 -19.35
CA SER A 234 12.12 -2.80 -19.32
C SER A 234 12.46 -2.35 -17.89
N PRO A 235 13.75 -2.11 -17.57
CA PRO A 235 14.12 -1.55 -16.29
C PRO A 235 13.63 -0.11 -16.17
N GLY A 236 13.31 0.31 -14.93
CA GLY A 236 12.87 1.67 -14.67
C GLY A 236 12.91 2.03 -13.19
N ALA A 237 13.52 3.18 -12.87
CA ALA A 237 13.51 3.72 -11.52
C ALA A 237 12.09 4.23 -11.17
N THR A 238 11.66 3.99 -9.94
CA THR A 238 10.51 4.67 -9.35
C THR A 238 10.95 5.94 -8.63
N LEU A 239 10.00 6.80 -8.28
CA LEU A 239 10.29 8.02 -7.51
C LEU A 239 11.03 7.74 -6.20
N THR A 240 10.73 6.63 -5.51
CA THR A 240 11.42 6.24 -4.27
C THR A 240 12.84 5.75 -4.53
N VAL A 241 13.06 5.05 -5.62
CA VAL A 241 14.40 4.64 -6.08
C VAL A 241 15.20 5.87 -6.53
N ALA A 242 14.58 6.77 -7.29
CA ALA A 242 15.19 8.03 -7.70
C ALA A 242 15.57 8.90 -6.50
N LEU A 243 14.69 9.03 -5.51
CA LEU A 243 14.99 9.73 -4.26
C LEU A 243 16.22 9.16 -3.56
N TYR A 244 16.33 7.83 -3.49
CA TYR A 244 17.50 7.18 -2.92
C TYR A 244 18.77 7.48 -3.74
N ALA A 245 18.71 7.38 -5.08
CA ALA A 245 19.84 7.63 -5.97
C ALA A 245 20.34 9.08 -5.84
N TYR A 246 19.45 10.07 -5.97
CA TYR A 246 19.82 11.48 -5.84
C TYR A 246 20.34 11.84 -4.45
N ALA A 247 19.74 11.30 -3.38
CA ALA A 247 20.18 11.60 -2.02
C ALA A 247 21.49 10.90 -1.64
N LYS A 248 21.69 9.63 -2.05
CA LYS A 248 22.77 8.80 -1.52
C LYS A 248 23.94 8.66 -2.47
N GLU A 249 23.70 8.58 -3.77
CA GLU A 249 24.72 8.32 -4.78
C GLU A 249 25.21 9.61 -5.44
N GLU A 250 24.30 10.54 -5.77
CA GLU A 250 24.65 11.79 -6.45
C GLU A 250 24.87 12.96 -5.48
N GLY A 251 24.38 12.88 -4.24
CA GLY A 251 24.53 13.95 -3.24
C GLY A 251 23.64 15.16 -3.47
N GLU A 252 22.68 15.07 -4.40
CA GLU A 252 21.74 16.13 -4.80
C GLU A 252 20.53 16.19 -3.83
N PHE A 253 20.78 16.66 -2.60
CA PHE A 253 19.76 16.68 -1.54
C PHE A 253 18.56 17.56 -1.88
N ASP A 254 18.74 18.65 -2.61
CA ASP A 254 17.66 19.56 -2.99
C ASP A 254 16.66 18.86 -3.92
N VAL A 255 17.16 18.09 -4.89
CA VAL A 255 16.36 17.26 -5.79
C VAL A 255 15.69 16.13 -5.00
N ALA A 256 16.39 15.49 -4.09
CA ALA A 256 15.83 14.44 -3.25
C ALA A 256 14.67 14.97 -2.39
N PHE A 257 14.79 16.16 -1.77
CA PHE A 257 13.70 16.79 -1.04
C PHE A 257 12.52 17.15 -1.95
N ALA A 258 12.78 17.61 -3.19
CA ALA A 258 11.72 17.86 -4.17
C ALA A 258 10.96 16.58 -4.52
N ILE A 259 11.66 15.47 -4.77
CA ILE A 259 11.05 14.15 -5.03
C ILE A 259 10.25 13.67 -3.82
N ALA A 260 10.77 13.83 -2.60
CA ALA A 260 10.06 13.47 -1.37
C ALA A 260 8.76 14.27 -1.22
N ALA A 261 8.78 15.58 -1.50
CA ALA A 261 7.58 16.41 -1.47
C ALA A 261 6.54 15.97 -2.52
N ILE A 262 6.99 15.66 -3.74
CA ILE A 262 6.13 15.13 -4.81
C ILE A 262 5.52 13.79 -4.43
N LEU A 263 6.30 12.86 -3.86
CA LEU A 263 5.82 11.57 -3.38
C LEU A 263 4.75 11.72 -2.29
N MET A 264 4.95 12.65 -1.34
CA MET A 264 3.95 12.93 -0.30
C MET A 264 2.64 13.44 -0.89
N ILE A 265 2.72 14.41 -1.82
CA ILE A 265 1.54 14.95 -2.49
C ILE A 265 0.85 13.86 -3.32
N LEU A 266 1.60 13.09 -4.09
CA LEU A 266 1.09 12.01 -4.92
C LEU A 266 0.38 10.94 -4.08
N THR A 267 1.00 10.51 -2.97
CA THR A 267 0.41 9.55 -2.04
C THR A 267 -0.89 10.07 -1.44
N LEU A 268 -0.92 11.34 -1.04
CA LEU A 268 -2.13 11.98 -0.53
C LEU A 268 -3.24 12.00 -1.58
N LEU A 269 -2.94 12.39 -2.81
CA LEU A 269 -3.90 12.44 -3.91
C LEU A 269 -4.46 11.06 -4.25
N ILE A 270 -3.61 10.04 -4.32
CA ILE A 270 -4.03 8.66 -4.60
C ILE A 270 -4.91 8.12 -3.48
N ASN A 271 -4.55 8.35 -2.22
CA ASN A 271 -5.36 7.92 -1.06
C ASN A 271 -6.72 8.63 -1.02
N LEU A 272 -6.76 9.92 -1.32
CA LEU A 272 -8.01 10.68 -1.43
C LEU A 272 -8.88 10.13 -2.57
N ALA A 273 -8.29 9.91 -3.75
CA ALA A 273 -9.00 9.35 -4.91
C ALA A 273 -9.57 7.95 -4.60
N ALA A 274 -8.76 7.07 -4.02
CA ALA A 274 -9.20 5.74 -3.61
C ALA A 274 -10.34 5.79 -2.58
N GLY A 275 -10.25 6.69 -1.58
CA GLY A 275 -11.31 6.90 -0.60
C GLY A 275 -12.62 7.45 -1.21
N ILE A 276 -12.54 8.37 -2.18
CA ILE A 276 -13.71 8.90 -2.88
C ILE A 276 -14.38 7.81 -3.71
N VAL A 277 -13.58 7.06 -4.49
CA VAL A 277 -14.08 5.94 -5.31
C VAL A 277 -14.75 4.87 -4.42
N GLY A 278 -14.11 4.50 -3.32
CA GLY A 278 -14.67 3.55 -2.36
C GLY A 278 -16.03 3.98 -1.82
N ARG A 279 -16.17 5.22 -1.37
CA ARG A 279 -17.45 5.78 -0.89
C ARG A 279 -18.53 5.81 -1.97
N GLN A 280 -18.17 6.06 -3.23
CA GLN A 280 -19.14 6.04 -4.34
C GLN A 280 -19.63 4.63 -4.64
N ILE A 281 -18.73 3.63 -4.63
CA ILE A 281 -19.09 2.22 -4.83
C ILE A 281 -20.01 1.75 -3.70
N GLN A 282 -19.69 2.08 -2.45
CA GLN A 282 -20.52 1.75 -1.29
C GLN A 282 -21.93 2.33 -1.38
N LYS A 283 -22.07 3.61 -1.73
CA LYS A 283 -23.40 4.23 -1.92
C LYS A 283 -24.24 3.55 -2.99
N ARG A 284 -23.61 3.12 -4.10
CA ARG A 284 -24.31 2.39 -5.17
C ARG A 284 -24.70 0.96 -4.78
N SER A 285 -23.98 0.36 -3.86
CA SER A 285 -24.26 -0.98 -3.35
C SER A 285 -25.38 -1.02 -2.31
N GLN A 286 -25.69 0.12 -1.68
CA GLN A 286 -26.75 0.25 -0.68
C GLN A 286 -28.05 0.80 -1.27
N ALA A 287 -28.05 1.29 -2.50
CA ALA A 287 -29.22 1.73 -3.27
C ALA A 287 -29.76 0.59 -4.14
#